data_76b3278af422efadd2cc3188b7799468
#
_entry.id   76b3278af422efadd2cc3188b7799468
#
_cell.length_a   1.000
_cell.length_b   1.000
_cell.length_c   1.000
_cell.angle_alpha   90.00
_cell.angle_beta   90.00
_cell.angle_gamma   90.00
#
_symmetry.space_group_name_H-M   'P 1'
#
loop_
_entity.id
_entity.type
_entity.pdbx_description
1 polymer ?
#
loop_
_entity_poly.entity_id
_entity_poly.type
_entity_poly.pdbx_seq_one_letter_code
_entity_poly.pdbx_strand_id
1 'polypeptide(L)'
;MNRNNEKKIVDFLFEIGTMRKLPRMHQQTLLTQDLSDNIATHSYRVAIISWFLAKSEGADIYKTVMMALLHDTKEIRSGDHNYVHKKYVKIFEEEVSEDQLGSLPFKDLFEIDKEFEDRKSKEAVITKDADLIDQILLLKEYTHQGNKEAEIWLSGKGDAEIENAQFRSLKTKSARELAEAILSGKVSGELL
;
A
#
# COMPACT_ATOMS: atom_id res chain seq x y z
N MET A 1 -18.21 21.57 -16.41
CA MET A 1 -17.62 21.78 -15.09
C MET A 1 -17.36 23.27 -14.92
N ASN A 2 -17.48 23.84 -13.72
CA ASN A 2 -17.18 25.26 -13.52
C ASN A 2 -15.68 25.45 -13.19
N ARG A 3 -15.16 26.67 -13.37
CA ARG A 3 -13.73 26.99 -13.17
C ARG A 3 -13.20 26.64 -11.76
N ASN A 4 -14.04 26.73 -10.74
CA ASN A 4 -13.63 26.39 -9.38
C ASN A 4 -13.41 24.88 -9.23
N ASN A 5 -14.27 24.06 -9.81
CA ASN A 5 -14.14 22.61 -9.82
C ASN A 5 -12.91 22.16 -10.63
N GLU A 6 -12.69 22.80 -11.79
CA GLU A 6 -11.48 22.55 -12.61
C GLU A 6 -10.21 22.83 -11.79
N LYS A 7 -10.16 23.97 -11.09
CA LYS A 7 -9.02 24.31 -10.23
C LYS A 7 -8.76 23.25 -9.18
N LYS A 8 -9.78 22.81 -8.46
CA LYS A 8 -9.64 21.76 -7.43
C LYS A 8 -9.08 20.44 -7.98
N ILE A 9 -9.54 20.04 -9.16
CA ILE A 9 -9.01 18.84 -9.82
C ILE A 9 -7.55 19.05 -10.21
N VAL A 10 -7.20 20.19 -10.80
CA VAL A 10 -5.82 20.50 -11.19
C VAL A 10 -4.89 20.50 -9.97
N ASP A 11 -5.30 21.14 -8.87
CA ASP A 11 -4.53 21.18 -7.62
C ASP A 11 -4.30 19.75 -7.10
N PHE A 12 -5.34 18.90 -7.08
CA PHE A 12 -5.23 17.50 -6.67
C PHE A 12 -4.32 16.69 -7.60
N LEU A 13 -4.38 16.88 -8.91
CA LEU A 13 -3.51 16.17 -9.86
C LEU A 13 -2.03 16.55 -9.69
N PHE A 14 -1.72 17.81 -9.35
CA PHE A 14 -0.37 18.20 -8.98
C PHE A 14 0.06 17.59 -7.66
N GLU A 15 -0.83 17.58 -6.67
CA GLU A 15 -0.58 16.97 -5.36
C GLU A 15 -0.30 15.47 -5.49
N ILE A 16 -1.18 14.71 -6.14
CA ILE A 16 -1.02 13.26 -6.34
C ILE A 16 0.27 12.91 -7.08
N GLY A 17 0.69 13.76 -8.02
CA GLY A 17 1.95 13.60 -8.73
C GLY A 17 3.19 13.67 -7.83
N THR A 18 3.07 14.12 -6.58
CA THR A 18 4.20 14.16 -5.62
C THR A 18 4.45 12.82 -4.93
N MET A 19 3.53 11.84 -4.99
CA MET A 19 3.71 10.49 -4.43
C MET A 19 5.02 9.83 -4.90
N ARG A 20 5.42 10.08 -6.15
CA ARG A 20 6.69 9.56 -6.70
C ARG A 20 7.95 10.12 -6.02
N LYS A 21 7.82 11.16 -5.18
CA LYS A 21 8.91 11.79 -4.45
C LYS A 21 8.97 11.37 -2.98
N LEU A 22 8.02 10.56 -2.52
CA LEU A 22 7.91 10.10 -1.15
C LEU A 22 8.49 8.69 -1.04
N PRO A 23 9.67 8.52 -0.41
CA PRO A 23 10.23 7.20 -0.18
C PRO A 23 9.40 6.46 0.86
N ARG A 24 9.38 5.13 0.75
CA ARG A 24 8.80 4.26 1.78
C ARG A 24 9.70 4.24 3.01
N MET A 25 9.16 4.60 4.18
CA MET A 25 9.97 4.76 5.41
C MET A 25 10.41 3.44 6.06
N HIS A 26 9.93 2.30 5.61
CA HIS A 26 10.52 1.02 6.02
C HIS A 26 11.98 0.85 5.54
N GLN A 27 12.43 1.63 4.55
CA GLN A 27 13.85 1.68 4.14
C GLN A 27 14.78 2.00 5.33
N GLN A 28 14.34 2.81 6.28
CA GLN A 28 15.09 3.10 7.48
C GLN A 28 15.33 1.84 8.33
N THR A 29 14.31 1.01 8.49
CA THR A 29 14.37 -0.22 9.30
C THR A 29 14.98 -1.40 8.55
N LEU A 30 14.94 -1.37 7.22
CA LEU A 30 15.61 -2.34 6.34
C LEU A 30 17.05 -1.94 5.99
N LEU A 31 17.55 -0.80 6.49
CA LEU A 31 18.90 -0.28 6.26
C LEU A 31 19.24 -0.19 4.77
N THR A 32 18.31 0.28 3.95
CA THR A 32 18.47 0.44 2.51
C THR A 32 18.20 1.88 2.06
N GLN A 33 18.61 2.23 0.84
CA GLN A 33 18.36 3.52 0.19
C GLN A 33 17.92 3.29 -1.25
N ASP A 34 16.75 2.71 -1.41
CA ASP A 34 16.18 2.46 -2.73
C ASP A 34 15.21 3.59 -3.12
N LEU A 35 15.65 4.49 -3.99
CA LEU A 35 14.83 5.61 -4.48
C LEU A 35 13.68 5.14 -5.38
N SER A 36 13.73 3.92 -5.91
CA SER A 36 12.63 3.35 -6.70
C SER A 36 11.47 2.88 -5.83
N ASP A 37 11.73 2.58 -4.56
CA ASP A 37 10.74 2.20 -3.56
C ASP A 37 10.09 3.45 -2.96
N ASN A 38 9.08 3.95 -3.64
CA ASN A 38 8.29 5.13 -3.27
C ASN A 38 6.80 4.82 -3.28
N ILE A 39 5.99 5.69 -2.67
CA ILE A 39 4.54 5.48 -2.51
C ILE A 39 3.83 5.25 -3.86
N ALA A 40 4.23 5.94 -4.93
CA ALA A 40 3.56 5.78 -6.23
C ALA A 40 3.82 4.40 -6.86
N THR A 41 5.06 3.90 -6.80
CA THR A 41 5.41 2.57 -7.34
C THR A 41 4.78 1.45 -6.52
N HIS A 42 4.72 1.63 -5.20
CA HIS A 42 3.98 0.76 -4.28
C HIS A 42 2.50 0.70 -4.64
N SER A 43 1.80 1.84 -4.66
CA SER A 43 0.36 1.89 -4.95
C SER A 43 0.02 1.31 -6.32
N TYR A 44 0.90 1.49 -7.32
CA TYR A 44 0.73 0.84 -8.62
C TYR A 44 0.75 -0.69 -8.52
N ARG A 45 1.75 -1.29 -7.83
CA ARG A 45 1.82 -2.75 -7.69
C ARG A 45 0.68 -3.28 -6.82
N VAL A 46 0.32 -2.58 -5.75
CA VAL A 46 -0.86 -2.91 -4.92
C VAL A 46 -2.15 -2.93 -5.77
N ALA A 47 -2.34 -1.97 -6.68
CA ALA A 47 -3.51 -1.93 -7.56
C ALA A 47 -3.58 -3.16 -8.49
N ILE A 48 -2.45 -3.60 -9.03
CA ILE A 48 -2.39 -4.81 -9.88
C ILE A 48 -2.66 -6.07 -9.05
N ILE A 49 -2.08 -6.20 -7.86
CA ILE A 49 -2.35 -7.32 -6.94
C ILE A 49 -3.84 -7.33 -6.56
N SER A 50 -4.40 -6.17 -6.23
CA SER A 50 -5.82 -6.00 -5.89
C SER A 50 -6.74 -6.49 -7.00
N TRP A 51 -6.39 -6.24 -8.27
CA TRP A 51 -7.16 -6.74 -9.41
C TRP A 51 -7.25 -8.28 -9.40
N PHE A 52 -6.11 -8.96 -9.21
CA PHE A 52 -6.06 -10.43 -9.18
C PHE A 52 -6.85 -11.00 -7.99
N LEU A 53 -6.66 -10.43 -6.79
CA LEU A 53 -7.35 -10.89 -5.60
C LEU A 53 -8.86 -10.64 -5.69
N ALA A 54 -9.30 -9.46 -6.14
CA ALA A 54 -10.71 -9.12 -6.31
C ALA A 54 -11.39 -10.08 -7.32
N LYS A 55 -10.69 -10.40 -8.42
CA LYS A 55 -11.18 -11.37 -9.40
C LYS A 55 -11.34 -12.76 -8.80
N SER A 56 -10.37 -13.21 -8.01
CA SER A 56 -10.38 -14.54 -7.37
C SER A 56 -11.45 -14.65 -6.28
N GLU A 57 -11.66 -13.57 -5.53
CA GLU A 57 -12.63 -13.52 -4.43
C GLU A 57 -14.06 -13.14 -4.89
N GLY A 58 -14.27 -12.75 -6.17
CA GLY A 58 -15.56 -12.29 -6.66
C GLY A 58 -16.02 -10.97 -6.01
N ALA A 59 -15.10 -10.02 -5.84
CA ALA A 59 -15.36 -8.67 -5.34
C ALA A 59 -15.49 -7.66 -6.49
N ASP A 60 -15.88 -6.43 -6.18
CA ASP A 60 -15.90 -5.33 -7.15
C ASP A 60 -14.47 -4.91 -7.49
N ILE A 61 -14.03 -5.29 -8.71
CA ILE A 61 -12.67 -5.04 -9.20
C ILE A 61 -12.40 -3.55 -9.30
N TYR A 62 -13.34 -2.76 -9.84
CA TYR A 62 -13.15 -1.32 -10.00
C TYR A 62 -12.93 -0.64 -8.65
N LYS A 63 -13.81 -0.92 -7.69
CA LYS A 63 -13.73 -0.36 -6.35
C LYS A 63 -12.42 -0.77 -5.66
N THR A 64 -12.05 -2.04 -5.71
CA THR A 64 -10.84 -2.57 -5.07
C THR A 64 -9.58 -1.92 -5.65
N VAL A 65 -9.49 -1.80 -6.98
CA VAL A 65 -8.36 -1.14 -7.65
C VAL A 65 -8.30 0.35 -7.32
N MET A 66 -9.44 1.03 -7.27
CA MET A 66 -9.47 2.46 -6.89
C MET A 66 -9.08 2.66 -5.42
N MET A 67 -9.53 1.80 -4.50
CA MET A 67 -9.05 1.80 -3.12
C MET A 67 -7.52 1.66 -3.06
N ALA A 68 -6.96 0.71 -3.81
CA ALA A 68 -5.51 0.49 -3.86
C ALA A 68 -4.72 1.69 -4.39
N LEU A 69 -5.27 2.42 -5.36
CA LEU A 69 -4.63 3.63 -5.87
C LEU A 69 -4.71 4.82 -4.90
N LEU A 70 -5.70 4.83 -4.01
CA LEU A 70 -5.96 5.94 -3.08
C LEU A 70 -5.42 5.70 -1.66
N HIS A 71 -5.18 4.45 -1.25
CA HIS A 71 -5.00 4.06 0.15
C HIS A 71 -3.90 4.84 0.90
N ASP A 72 -2.84 5.21 0.19
CA ASP A 72 -1.68 5.94 0.75
C ASP A 72 -1.59 7.40 0.25
N THR A 73 -2.63 7.94 -0.43
CA THR A 73 -2.59 9.34 -0.90
C THR A 73 -2.48 10.34 0.24
N LYS A 74 -3.00 10.02 1.41
CA LYS A 74 -2.90 10.82 2.64
C LYS A 74 -1.45 11.05 3.08
N GLU A 75 -0.57 10.11 2.77
CA GLU A 75 0.86 10.19 3.10
C GLU A 75 1.58 11.33 2.37
N ILE A 76 0.99 11.88 1.30
CA ILE A 76 1.50 13.11 0.65
C ILE A 76 1.60 14.26 1.66
N ARG A 77 0.66 14.34 2.59
CA ARG A 77 0.56 15.41 3.60
C ARG A 77 1.15 15.02 4.94
N SER A 78 1.02 13.75 5.33
CA SER A 78 1.47 13.25 6.63
C SER A 78 2.86 12.61 6.61
N GLY A 79 3.35 12.19 5.44
CA GLY A 79 4.52 11.33 5.29
C GLY A 79 4.20 9.84 5.50
N ASP A 80 5.00 8.95 4.93
CA ASP A 80 4.97 7.52 5.29
C ASP A 80 5.56 7.32 6.68
N HIS A 81 5.01 6.43 7.46
CA HIS A 81 5.44 6.12 8.82
C HIS A 81 5.65 4.60 8.98
N ASN A 82 6.90 4.21 9.23
CA ASN A 82 7.21 2.83 9.59
C ASN A 82 6.66 2.46 10.99
N TYR A 83 6.77 1.19 11.36
CA TYR A 83 6.24 0.67 12.63
C TYR A 83 6.85 1.35 13.89
N VAL A 84 8.08 1.88 13.77
CA VAL A 84 8.71 2.64 14.87
C VAL A 84 8.06 4.01 15.01
N HIS A 85 7.87 4.73 13.89
CA HIS A 85 7.22 6.04 13.89
C HIS A 85 5.80 5.96 14.45
N LYS A 86 5.02 4.93 14.07
CA LYS A 86 3.63 4.74 14.50
C LYS A 86 3.47 4.57 16.02
N LYS A 87 4.55 4.28 16.76
CA LYS A 87 4.54 4.26 18.24
C LYS A 87 4.54 5.67 18.85
N TYR A 88 5.00 6.68 18.12
CA TYR A 88 5.24 8.04 18.64
C TYR A 88 4.51 9.14 17.89
N VAL A 89 4.01 8.86 16.67
CA VAL A 89 3.33 9.84 15.81
C VAL A 89 1.87 9.44 15.65
N LYS A 90 0.97 10.41 15.89
CA LYS A 90 -0.45 10.27 15.59
C LYS A 90 -0.79 11.10 14.36
N ILE A 91 -1.34 10.47 13.34
CA ILE A 91 -1.82 11.14 12.12
C ILE A 91 -3.33 11.35 12.26
N PHE A 92 -3.80 12.51 11.83
CA PHE A 92 -5.21 12.85 11.74
C PHE A 92 -5.74 12.47 10.34
N GLU A 93 -5.84 11.16 10.08
CA GLU A 93 -6.11 10.60 8.73
C GLU A 93 -7.47 11.07 8.19
N GLU A 94 -8.48 11.19 9.05
CA GLU A 94 -9.83 11.64 8.66
C GLU A 94 -9.80 13.11 8.19
N GLU A 95 -9.11 13.99 8.93
CA GLU A 95 -8.96 15.40 8.57
C GLU A 95 -8.15 15.55 7.27
N VAL A 96 -7.10 14.76 7.09
CA VAL A 96 -6.31 14.79 5.85
C VAL A 96 -7.16 14.33 4.66
N SER A 97 -7.94 13.26 4.80
CA SER A 97 -8.84 12.76 3.77
C SER A 97 -9.94 13.78 3.41
N GLU A 98 -10.57 14.41 4.42
CA GLU A 98 -11.59 15.44 4.19
C GLU A 98 -11.00 16.64 3.43
N ASP A 99 -9.84 17.13 3.83
CA ASP A 99 -9.18 18.24 3.18
C ASP A 99 -8.70 17.92 1.76
N GLN A 100 -8.25 16.69 1.50
CA GLN A 100 -7.66 16.27 0.24
C GLN A 100 -8.72 15.82 -0.77
N LEU A 101 -9.61 14.92 -0.37
CA LEU A 101 -10.61 14.29 -1.24
C LEU A 101 -12.00 14.88 -1.06
N GLY A 102 -12.36 15.27 0.19
CA GLY A 102 -13.67 15.82 0.50
C GLY A 102 -13.95 17.17 -0.17
N SER A 103 -12.92 17.90 -0.57
CA SER A 103 -13.04 19.16 -1.32
C SER A 103 -13.29 18.99 -2.82
N LEU A 104 -13.09 17.78 -3.38
CA LEU A 104 -13.25 17.50 -4.81
C LEU A 104 -14.71 17.59 -5.25
N PRO A 105 -14.96 17.90 -6.54
CA PRO A 105 -16.33 18.07 -7.04
C PRO A 105 -17.13 16.77 -7.11
N PHE A 106 -16.45 15.61 -7.13
CA PHE A 106 -17.06 14.28 -7.14
C PHE A 106 -16.69 13.56 -5.85
N LYS A 107 -17.67 13.01 -5.15
CA LYS A 107 -17.48 12.43 -3.81
C LYS A 107 -17.03 10.98 -3.82
N ASP A 108 -17.10 10.32 -4.96
CA ASP A 108 -16.81 8.89 -5.10
C ASP A 108 -15.43 8.50 -4.54
N LEU A 109 -14.39 9.31 -4.80
CA LEU A 109 -13.04 9.03 -4.30
C LEU A 109 -12.96 9.14 -2.78
N PHE A 110 -13.63 10.12 -2.19
CA PHE A 110 -13.69 10.29 -0.75
C PHE A 110 -14.47 9.16 -0.08
N GLU A 111 -15.58 8.72 -0.67
CA GLU A 111 -16.38 7.60 -0.18
C GLU A 111 -15.60 6.29 -0.24
N ILE A 112 -14.85 6.04 -1.32
CA ILE A 112 -13.95 4.88 -1.47
C ILE A 112 -12.84 4.90 -0.41
N ASP A 113 -12.23 6.05 -0.15
CA ASP A 113 -11.19 6.18 0.88
C ASP A 113 -11.76 5.91 2.29
N LYS A 114 -12.91 6.46 2.61
CA LYS A 114 -13.61 6.18 3.89
C LYS A 114 -13.95 4.70 4.06
N GLU A 115 -14.46 4.07 3.02
CA GLU A 115 -14.77 2.63 3.04
C GLU A 115 -13.49 1.79 3.27
N PHE A 116 -12.36 2.19 2.67
CA PHE A 116 -11.08 1.56 2.92
C PHE A 116 -10.65 1.70 4.39
N GLU A 117 -10.75 2.89 4.99
CA GLU A 117 -10.39 3.10 6.39
C GLU A 117 -11.28 2.32 7.37
N ASP A 118 -12.55 2.12 7.06
CA ASP A 118 -13.47 1.29 7.85
C ASP A 118 -13.07 -0.19 7.92
N ARG A 119 -12.31 -0.71 6.96
CA ARG A 119 -11.82 -2.11 6.89
C ARG A 119 -12.91 -3.19 6.99
N LYS A 120 -14.18 -2.85 6.68
CA LYS A 120 -15.31 -3.76 6.86
C LYS A 120 -15.75 -4.44 5.57
N SER A 121 -15.68 -3.73 4.44
CA SER A 121 -16.09 -4.29 3.15
C SER A 121 -15.08 -5.35 2.65
N LYS A 122 -15.57 -6.22 1.79
CA LYS A 122 -14.75 -7.23 1.13
C LYS A 122 -13.61 -6.58 0.34
N GLU A 123 -13.92 -5.50 -0.36
CA GLU A 123 -13.00 -4.72 -1.17
C GLU A 123 -11.89 -4.10 -0.30
N ALA A 124 -12.23 -3.51 0.84
CA ALA A 124 -11.26 -2.93 1.78
C ALA A 124 -10.34 -4.01 2.39
N VAL A 125 -10.87 -5.18 2.73
CA VAL A 125 -10.08 -6.32 3.22
C VAL A 125 -9.11 -6.80 2.14
N ILE A 126 -9.58 -6.98 0.89
CA ILE A 126 -8.75 -7.41 -0.24
C ILE A 126 -7.66 -6.38 -0.54
N THR A 127 -7.98 -5.09 -0.53
CA THR A 127 -6.99 -4.03 -0.75
C THR A 127 -5.91 -4.05 0.33
N LYS A 128 -6.27 -4.27 1.60
CA LYS A 128 -5.28 -4.40 2.66
C LYS A 128 -4.42 -5.65 2.52
N ASP A 129 -5.00 -6.76 2.09
CA ASP A 129 -4.24 -7.98 1.78
C ASP A 129 -3.26 -7.73 0.62
N ALA A 130 -3.66 -6.99 -0.40
CA ALA A 130 -2.80 -6.63 -1.53
C ALA A 130 -1.60 -5.76 -1.11
N ASP A 131 -1.82 -4.79 -0.22
CA ASP A 131 -0.76 -3.97 0.39
C ASP A 131 0.27 -4.85 1.14
N LEU A 132 -0.21 -5.80 1.95
CA LEU A 132 0.65 -6.75 2.67
C LEU A 132 1.42 -7.67 1.71
N ILE A 133 0.81 -8.12 0.62
CA ILE A 133 1.48 -8.93 -0.41
C ILE A 133 2.56 -8.13 -1.13
N ASP A 134 2.31 -6.86 -1.44
CA ASP A 134 3.33 -5.98 -2.02
C ASP A 134 4.56 -5.91 -1.11
N GLN A 135 4.36 -5.75 0.18
CA GLN A 135 5.47 -5.75 1.14
C GLN A 135 6.20 -7.11 1.20
N ILE A 136 5.50 -8.25 1.11
CA ILE A 136 6.14 -9.56 1.04
C ILE A 136 7.00 -9.69 -0.21
N LEU A 137 6.51 -9.24 -1.37
CA LEU A 137 7.27 -9.22 -2.63
C LEU A 137 8.54 -8.38 -2.49
N LEU A 138 8.41 -7.16 -1.98
CA LEU A 138 9.55 -6.26 -1.77
C LEU A 138 10.60 -6.86 -0.83
N LEU A 139 10.19 -7.44 0.29
CA LEU A 139 11.10 -8.11 1.21
C LEU A 139 11.82 -9.29 0.54
N LYS A 140 11.12 -10.02 -0.34
CA LYS A 140 11.70 -11.11 -1.13
C LYS A 140 12.75 -10.60 -2.12
N GLU A 141 12.46 -9.48 -2.81
CA GLU A 141 13.38 -8.80 -3.72
C GLU A 141 14.64 -8.34 -2.99
N TYR A 142 14.48 -7.68 -1.84
CA TYR A 142 15.61 -7.23 -1.02
C TYR A 142 16.43 -8.39 -0.45
N THR A 143 15.78 -9.47 -0.01
CA THR A 143 16.47 -10.68 0.44
C THR A 143 17.31 -11.29 -0.70
N HIS A 144 16.77 -11.33 -1.92
CA HIS A 144 17.50 -11.78 -3.11
C HIS A 144 18.75 -10.92 -3.41
N GLN A 145 18.66 -9.62 -3.14
CA GLN A 145 19.78 -8.67 -3.25
C GLN A 145 20.76 -8.76 -2.07
N GLY A 146 20.50 -9.62 -1.07
CA GLY A 146 21.37 -9.83 0.08
C GLY A 146 21.10 -8.96 1.30
N ASN A 147 19.94 -8.28 1.35
CA ASN A 147 19.53 -7.51 2.52
C ASN A 147 19.15 -8.44 3.67
N LYS A 148 19.92 -8.38 4.77
CA LYS A 148 19.76 -9.27 5.93
C LYS A 148 18.57 -8.93 6.81
N GLU A 149 18.20 -7.66 6.89
CA GLU A 149 17.01 -7.22 7.63
C GLU A 149 15.73 -7.74 6.96
N ALA A 150 15.67 -7.68 5.62
CA ALA A 150 14.56 -8.24 4.87
C ALA A 150 14.46 -9.78 5.05
N GLU A 151 15.61 -10.49 5.09
CA GLU A 151 15.65 -11.92 5.38
C GLU A 151 15.10 -12.23 6.76
N ILE A 152 15.43 -11.44 7.80
CA ILE A 152 14.90 -11.57 9.15
C ILE A 152 13.37 -11.38 9.16
N TRP A 153 12.86 -10.36 8.50
CA TRP A 153 11.43 -10.09 8.43
C TRP A 153 10.66 -11.23 7.75
N LEU A 154 11.23 -11.85 6.71
CA LEU A 154 10.59 -12.97 6.00
C LEU A 154 10.72 -14.29 6.77
N SER A 155 11.89 -14.58 7.35
CA SER A 155 12.17 -15.89 7.95
C SER A 155 11.61 -16.05 9.34
N GLY A 156 11.22 -14.95 9.96
CA GLY A 156 10.72 -15.01 11.29
C GLY A 156 11.79 -15.26 12.38
N LYS A 157 13.00 -14.80 12.17
CA LYS A 157 14.14 -14.97 13.09
C LYS A 157 14.51 -13.69 13.87
N GLY A 158 13.59 -12.77 13.98
CA GLY A 158 13.83 -11.51 14.65
C GLY A 158 12.91 -11.26 15.85
N ASP A 159 12.60 -9.99 16.05
CA ASP A 159 11.60 -9.59 17.02
C ASP A 159 10.22 -10.15 16.61
N ALA A 160 9.57 -10.89 17.52
CA ALA A 160 8.28 -11.53 17.28
C ALA A 160 7.17 -10.55 16.83
N GLU A 161 7.32 -9.25 17.08
CA GLU A 161 6.36 -8.22 16.63
C GLU A 161 6.41 -7.97 15.12
N ILE A 162 7.57 -8.19 14.47
CA ILE A 162 7.76 -7.92 13.03
C ILE A 162 7.86 -9.19 12.19
N GLU A 163 8.12 -10.32 12.84
CA GLU A 163 8.35 -11.63 12.26
C GLU A 163 7.14 -12.15 11.45
N ASN A 164 7.24 -12.26 10.13
CA ASN A 164 6.14 -12.69 9.26
C ASN A 164 4.81 -11.96 9.50
N ALA A 165 4.87 -10.74 10.03
CA ALA A 165 3.67 -9.99 10.41
C ALA A 165 2.71 -9.78 9.23
N GLN A 166 3.26 -9.57 8.03
CA GLN A 166 2.49 -9.42 6.79
C GLN A 166 1.68 -10.67 6.49
N PHE A 167 2.32 -11.83 6.45
CA PHE A 167 1.65 -13.10 6.16
C PHE A 167 0.58 -13.44 7.21
N ARG A 168 0.88 -13.27 8.49
CA ARG A 168 -0.09 -13.54 9.58
C ARG A 168 -1.31 -12.64 9.52
N SER A 169 -1.17 -11.45 8.98
CA SER A 169 -2.24 -10.44 8.90
C SER A 169 -3.17 -10.63 7.70
N LEU A 170 -2.81 -11.48 6.72
CA LEU A 170 -3.65 -11.77 5.57
C LEU A 170 -4.99 -12.40 5.98
N LYS A 171 -6.07 -11.94 5.38
CA LYS A 171 -7.44 -12.35 5.73
C LYS A 171 -8.08 -13.26 4.70
N THR A 172 -7.91 -12.96 3.41
CA THR A 172 -8.54 -13.71 2.33
C THR A 172 -7.77 -14.99 2.00
N LYS A 173 -8.50 -15.97 1.48
CA LYS A 173 -7.91 -17.25 1.06
C LYS A 173 -6.94 -17.04 -0.11
N SER A 174 -7.36 -16.31 -1.12
CA SER A 174 -6.55 -16.03 -2.32
C SER A 174 -5.25 -15.30 -1.98
N ALA A 175 -5.27 -14.36 -1.03
CA ALA A 175 -4.07 -13.67 -0.59
C ALA A 175 -3.08 -14.61 0.12
N ARG A 176 -3.56 -15.51 0.98
CA ARG A 176 -2.71 -16.52 1.64
C ARG A 176 -2.07 -17.48 0.64
N GLU A 177 -2.85 -18.01 -0.29
CA GLU A 177 -2.37 -18.90 -1.35
C GLU A 177 -1.31 -18.20 -2.24
N LEU A 178 -1.55 -16.94 -2.59
CA LEU A 178 -0.59 -16.14 -3.36
C LEU A 178 0.68 -15.87 -2.58
N ALA A 179 0.58 -15.51 -1.31
CA ALA A 179 1.74 -15.26 -0.45
C ALA A 179 2.58 -16.53 -0.23
N GLU A 180 1.95 -17.71 -0.05
CA GLU A 180 2.65 -18.99 0.03
C GLU A 180 3.42 -19.30 -1.27
N ALA A 181 2.82 -19.04 -2.42
CA ALA A 181 3.49 -19.20 -3.71
C ALA A 181 4.69 -18.25 -3.86
N ILE A 182 4.56 -16.99 -3.42
CA ILE A 182 5.66 -16.01 -3.43
C ILE A 182 6.79 -16.47 -2.49
N LEU A 183 6.47 -16.90 -1.28
CA LEU A 183 7.47 -17.30 -0.28
C LEU A 183 8.22 -18.57 -0.70
N SER A 184 7.55 -19.55 -1.30
CA SER A 184 8.15 -20.79 -1.80
C SER A 184 8.88 -20.62 -3.14
N GLY A 185 8.48 -19.63 -3.95
CA GLY A 185 9.08 -19.34 -5.26
C GLY A 185 10.49 -18.75 -5.17
N LYS A 186 11.23 -18.85 -6.26
CA LYS A 186 12.51 -18.13 -6.43
C LYS A 186 12.25 -16.82 -7.16
N VAL A 187 12.94 -15.76 -6.73
CA VAL A 187 13.02 -14.54 -7.54
C VAL A 187 13.82 -14.89 -8.79
N SER A 188 13.21 -14.80 -9.95
CA SER A 188 13.83 -15.11 -11.23
C SER A 188 14.26 -13.81 -11.92
N GLY A 189 15.57 -13.66 -12.15
CA GLY A 189 16.11 -12.59 -12.97
C GLY A 189 15.89 -12.80 -14.49
N GLU A 190 15.33 -13.93 -14.91
CA GLU A 190 15.11 -14.24 -16.33
C GLU A 190 14.02 -13.39 -16.99
N LEU A 191 13.15 -12.77 -16.17
CA LEU A 191 12.08 -11.88 -16.62
C LEU A 191 12.35 -10.40 -16.33
N LEU A 192 13.47 -10.09 -15.69
CA LEU A 192 13.96 -8.75 -15.37
C LEU A 192 15.20 -8.44 -16.19
#